data_6a18cff23a12d54505e25c2ecbb746c7
#
_entry.id   6a18cff23a12d54505e25c2ecbb746c7
#
_cell.length_a   1.000
_cell.length_b   1.000
_cell.length_c   1.000
_cell.angle_alpha   90.00
_cell.angle_beta   90.00
_cell.angle_gamma   90.00
#
_symmetry.space_group_name_H-M   'P 1'
#
loop_
_entity.id
_entity.type
_entity.pdbx_description
1 polymer ?
#
loop_
_entity_poly.entity_id
_entity_poly.type
_entity_poly.pdbx_seq_one_letter_code
_entity_poly.pdbx_strand_id
1 'polypeptide(L)'
;MNRKILGISGVAVVIVIIVIMLFTPNLESITKQKHDEKIGLVINTPHSAISLQDLNQIYSDASSTGIGRSNVYLFWNIIEPVKGEYDWKQSDVLMSFNKNNDLKATLFFSVINGETLGPFPNWIGKPSLNAIGEDRLVNVLDAILSRYDIVDTVVIAGETESQFRYHEQNMPVYKELFNGVYAKLKEKHPDVQIGNGFALHNVLNKNLEHIVSDLALGDFVAFSYFPVDTLNDIVKTPQEAKEDLQKIFEIIPDKKIGLFEVSWSTSDFVGGNETSQQMFVEKSFEFYTENESKIEFLTWYRQYDRPDGTCVIEKPEIANQTLTVGGGSGLGSSEYIMERLSHYICNSGLLSVDGTPKPSWNEFKNQLEMIN
;
A
#
# COMPACT_ATOMS: atom_id res chain seq x y z
N MET A 1 69.08 34.21 -20.98
CA MET A 1 67.96 35.02 -20.46
C MET A 1 66.76 34.12 -20.21
N ASN A 2 66.20 34.10 -19.02
CA ASN A 2 65.00 33.45 -18.53
C ASN A 2 64.99 31.91 -18.29
N ARG A 3 65.65 31.54 -17.18
CA ARG A 3 65.33 30.37 -16.38
C ARG A 3 64.73 30.87 -15.05
N LYS A 4 63.43 31.10 -14.96
CA LYS A 4 62.74 31.36 -13.67
C LYS A 4 61.22 31.32 -13.83
N ILE A 5 60.60 30.28 -14.39
CA ILE A 5 59.17 30.04 -14.29
C ILE A 5 58.91 28.52 -14.32
N LEU A 6 59.44 27.76 -13.40
CA LEU A 6 59.15 26.31 -13.29
C LEU A 6 59.07 25.82 -11.83
N GLY A 7 58.98 26.75 -10.89
CA GLY A 7 58.97 26.39 -9.47
C GLY A 7 57.68 26.61 -8.71
N ILE A 8 56.68 27.26 -9.31
CA ILE A 8 55.43 27.67 -8.56
C ILE A 8 54.23 26.76 -8.85
N SER A 9 54.25 26.07 -10.01
CA SER A 9 53.12 25.20 -10.38
C SER A 9 53.07 23.85 -9.62
N GLY A 10 54.21 23.34 -9.16
CA GLY A 10 54.27 22.04 -8.46
C GLY A 10 53.76 22.12 -6.98
N VAL A 11 54.06 23.21 -6.29
CA VAL A 11 53.63 23.37 -4.91
C VAL A 11 52.14 23.67 -4.78
N ALA A 12 51.58 24.45 -5.72
CA ALA A 12 50.14 24.75 -5.73
C ALA A 12 49.27 23.52 -6.00
N VAL A 13 49.71 22.62 -6.90
CA VAL A 13 48.98 21.37 -7.21
C VAL A 13 49.01 20.40 -6.02
N VAL A 14 50.14 20.30 -5.29
CA VAL A 14 50.27 19.44 -4.10
C VAL A 14 49.40 19.97 -2.96
N ILE A 15 49.32 21.29 -2.75
CA ILE A 15 48.49 21.90 -1.70
C ILE A 15 47.01 21.72 -2.03
N VAL A 16 46.57 21.82 -3.30
CA VAL A 16 45.19 21.59 -3.70
C VAL A 16 44.77 20.12 -3.51
N ILE A 17 45.68 19.17 -3.81
CA ILE A 17 45.41 17.75 -3.58
C ILE A 17 45.35 17.43 -2.08
N ILE A 18 46.21 18.01 -1.24
CA ILE A 18 46.18 17.81 0.21
C ILE A 18 44.90 18.46 0.81
N VAL A 19 44.48 19.63 0.33
CA VAL A 19 43.24 20.29 0.79
C VAL A 19 42.02 19.49 0.38
N ILE A 20 41.98 18.91 -0.81
CA ILE A 20 40.89 18.03 -1.25
C ILE A 20 40.85 16.76 -0.40
N MET A 21 41.99 16.17 -0.03
CA MET A 21 42.04 14.99 0.86
C MET A 21 41.67 15.31 2.32
N LEU A 22 41.84 16.55 2.80
CA LEU A 22 41.48 16.97 4.15
C LEU A 22 39.99 17.39 4.27
N PHE A 23 39.32 17.66 3.13
CA PHE A 23 37.89 18.04 3.06
C PHE A 23 37.02 17.00 2.37
N THR A 24 37.55 15.85 1.96
CA THR A 24 36.68 14.71 1.71
C THR A 24 36.18 14.25 3.06
N PRO A 25 34.86 14.36 3.36
CA PRO A 25 34.35 13.65 4.52
C PRO A 25 34.78 12.19 4.34
N ASN A 26 35.29 11.57 5.41
CA ASN A 26 35.43 10.13 5.43
C ASN A 26 34.16 9.57 4.84
N LEU A 27 34.22 9.01 3.64
CA LEU A 27 33.25 8.02 3.21
C LEU A 27 33.52 6.81 4.14
N GLU A 28 33.11 6.93 5.42
CA GLU A 28 32.68 5.75 6.12
C GLU A 28 31.73 5.08 5.14
N SER A 29 32.06 3.87 4.78
CA SER A 29 31.17 3.04 4.00
C SER A 29 29.81 3.15 4.68
N ILE A 30 28.91 3.97 4.14
CA ILE A 30 27.50 3.92 4.49
C ILE A 30 27.17 2.49 4.17
N THR A 31 27.18 1.64 5.16
CA THR A 31 26.64 0.29 5.04
C THR A 31 25.23 0.52 4.57
N LYS A 32 24.97 0.23 3.28
CA LYS A 32 23.64 0.39 2.70
C LYS A 32 22.73 -0.36 3.64
N GLN A 33 21.79 0.33 4.28
CA GLN A 33 20.88 -0.28 5.22
C GLN A 33 20.20 -1.44 4.48
N LYS A 34 20.19 -2.61 5.08
CA LYS A 34 19.53 -3.76 4.48
C LYS A 34 18.02 -3.51 4.57
N HIS A 35 17.36 -3.58 3.44
CA HIS A 35 15.92 -3.42 3.34
C HIS A 35 15.29 -4.80 3.07
N ASP A 36 14.24 -5.13 3.80
CA ASP A 36 13.44 -6.31 3.48
C ASP A 36 12.44 -5.94 2.38
N GLU A 37 12.66 -6.48 1.18
CA GLU A 37 11.80 -6.18 0.01
C GLU A 37 10.36 -6.65 0.17
N LYS A 38 10.07 -7.53 1.15
CA LYS A 38 8.72 -8.02 1.43
C LYS A 38 7.98 -7.20 2.47
N ILE A 39 8.69 -6.47 3.33
CA ILE A 39 8.04 -5.65 4.36
C ILE A 39 7.83 -4.23 3.89
N GLY A 40 6.63 -3.73 4.06
CA GLY A 40 6.20 -2.43 3.60
C GLY A 40 5.45 -1.58 4.62
N LEU A 41 5.26 -0.34 4.23
CA LEU A 41 4.50 0.64 4.97
C LEU A 41 3.65 1.46 4.00
N VAL A 42 2.39 1.70 4.33
CA VAL A 42 1.58 2.72 3.63
C VAL A 42 2.08 4.08 4.08
N ILE A 43 2.87 4.70 3.21
CA ILE A 43 3.45 6.03 3.46
C ILE A 43 2.37 7.07 3.19
N ASN A 44 1.99 7.79 4.22
CA ASN A 44 0.97 8.84 4.15
C ASN A 44 1.46 10.12 4.83
N THR A 45 0.79 11.21 4.53
CA THR A 45 1.04 12.50 5.17
C THR A 45 0.08 12.72 6.35
N PRO A 46 0.54 13.33 7.45
CA PRO A 46 -0.34 13.67 8.58
C PRO A 46 -1.41 14.69 8.21
N HIS A 47 -1.12 15.57 7.25
CA HIS A 47 -2.03 16.61 6.76
C HIS A 47 -2.17 16.55 5.23
N SER A 48 -3.28 17.09 4.71
CA SER A 48 -3.57 17.07 3.27
C SER A 48 -2.67 18.02 2.44
N ALA A 49 -2.12 19.05 3.06
CA ALA A 49 -1.24 20.00 2.40
C ALA A 49 0.14 20.00 3.08
N ILE A 50 1.15 19.52 2.37
CA ILE A 50 2.55 19.52 2.81
C ILE A 50 3.45 19.96 1.66
N SER A 51 4.67 20.41 1.97
CA SER A 51 5.67 20.70 0.96
C SER A 51 6.30 19.42 0.39
N LEU A 52 6.92 19.53 -0.80
CA LEU A 52 7.70 18.43 -1.37
C LEU A 52 8.91 18.07 -0.49
N GLN A 53 9.45 19.02 0.27
CA GLN A 53 10.54 18.79 1.22
C GLN A 53 10.05 17.93 2.39
N ASP A 54 8.88 18.24 2.96
CA ASP A 54 8.29 17.44 4.03
C ASP A 54 7.94 16.04 3.53
N LEU A 55 7.41 15.92 2.30
CA LEU A 55 7.13 14.63 1.68
C LEU A 55 8.42 13.80 1.52
N ASN A 56 9.52 14.42 1.09
CA ASN A 56 10.82 13.74 1.00
C ASN A 56 11.29 13.24 2.36
N GLN A 57 11.12 14.02 3.43
CA GLN A 57 11.48 13.60 4.77
C GLN A 57 10.62 12.42 5.24
N ILE A 58 9.31 12.46 4.98
CA ILE A 58 8.38 11.36 5.31
C ILE A 58 8.83 10.04 4.66
N TYR A 59 9.20 10.07 3.36
CA TYR A 59 9.70 8.87 2.66
C TYR A 59 11.06 8.42 3.20
N SER A 60 11.95 9.36 3.50
CA SER A 60 13.26 9.06 4.10
C SER A 60 13.12 8.43 5.49
N ASP A 61 12.22 8.95 6.34
CA ASP A 61 11.95 8.39 7.66
C ASP A 61 11.37 6.97 7.56
N ALA A 62 10.44 6.74 6.62
CA ALA A 62 9.90 5.42 6.36
C ALA A 62 10.98 4.44 5.91
N SER A 63 11.78 4.80 4.90
CA SER A 63 12.87 3.96 4.39
C SER A 63 13.92 3.67 5.47
N SER A 64 14.20 4.63 6.36
CA SER A 64 15.14 4.47 7.47
C SER A 64 14.74 3.40 8.50
N THR A 65 13.52 2.88 8.45
CA THR A 65 13.09 1.75 9.29
C THR A 65 13.61 0.40 8.78
N GLY A 66 14.02 0.32 7.51
CA GLY A 66 14.44 -0.92 6.86
C GLY A 66 13.38 -1.58 5.99
N ILE A 67 12.22 -0.93 5.76
CA ILE A 67 11.24 -1.41 4.78
C ILE A 67 11.81 -1.38 3.37
N GLY A 68 11.35 -2.30 2.51
CA GLY A 68 11.74 -2.36 1.11
C GLY A 68 10.63 -2.03 0.11
N ARG A 69 9.41 -1.75 0.58
CA ARG A 69 8.28 -1.39 -0.30
C ARG A 69 7.30 -0.42 0.33
N SER A 70 6.47 0.18 -0.53
CA SER A 70 5.27 0.90 -0.11
C SER A 70 4.09 0.59 -1.03
N ASN A 71 2.85 0.84 -0.55
CA ASN A 71 1.67 0.77 -1.40
C ASN A 71 1.48 2.08 -2.14
N VAL A 72 1.22 1.99 -3.44
CA VAL A 72 0.88 3.13 -4.32
C VAL A 72 -0.50 2.89 -4.93
N TYR A 73 -1.40 3.85 -4.74
CA TYR A 73 -2.78 3.77 -5.21
C TYR A 73 -2.93 4.62 -6.46
N LEU A 74 -3.16 3.98 -7.60
CA LEU A 74 -3.42 4.67 -8.86
C LEU A 74 -4.83 4.33 -9.36
N PHE A 75 -5.56 5.36 -9.72
CA PHE A 75 -6.94 5.23 -10.20
C PHE A 75 -7.03 5.53 -11.70
N TRP A 76 -7.77 4.71 -12.42
CA TRP A 76 -7.84 4.79 -13.88
C TRP A 76 -8.32 6.17 -14.37
N ASN A 77 -9.32 6.75 -13.72
CA ASN A 77 -9.85 8.07 -14.06
C ASN A 77 -8.83 9.22 -13.91
N ILE A 78 -7.80 9.03 -13.10
CA ILE A 78 -6.71 10.00 -12.89
C ILE A 78 -5.60 9.76 -13.89
N ILE A 79 -5.24 8.49 -14.12
CA ILE A 79 -4.12 8.13 -15.01
C ILE A 79 -4.48 8.34 -16.49
N GLU A 80 -5.72 8.03 -16.91
CA GLU A 80 -6.18 8.16 -18.30
C GLU A 80 -7.48 8.99 -18.37
N PRO A 81 -7.44 10.30 -18.04
CA PRO A 81 -8.63 11.14 -18.01
C PRO A 81 -9.28 11.30 -19.38
N VAL A 82 -8.49 11.24 -20.45
CA VAL A 82 -8.93 11.24 -21.85
C VAL A 82 -8.42 9.96 -22.50
N LYS A 83 -9.23 9.32 -23.32
CA LYS A 83 -8.91 8.04 -23.97
C LYS A 83 -7.59 8.10 -24.75
N GLY A 84 -6.62 7.30 -24.33
CA GLY A 84 -5.29 7.23 -24.93
C GLY A 84 -4.34 8.36 -24.51
N GLU A 85 -4.75 9.25 -23.62
CA GLU A 85 -3.91 10.33 -23.09
C GLU A 85 -3.69 10.12 -21.59
N TYR A 86 -2.43 9.87 -21.21
CA TYR A 86 -2.06 9.60 -19.81
C TYR A 86 -1.59 10.88 -19.10
N ASP A 87 -2.09 11.12 -17.89
CA ASP A 87 -1.59 12.15 -16.98
C ASP A 87 -0.75 11.51 -15.86
N TRP A 88 0.57 11.63 -15.99
CA TRP A 88 1.54 11.04 -15.09
C TRP A 88 1.99 11.96 -13.93
N LYS A 89 1.49 13.21 -13.87
CA LYS A 89 2.04 14.22 -12.96
C LYS A 89 2.05 13.77 -11.49
N GLN A 90 0.96 13.21 -11.01
CA GLN A 90 0.89 12.76 -9.62
C GLN A 90 1.66 11.45 -9.41
N SER A 91 1.51 10.49 -10.31
CA SER A 91 2.19 9.20 -10.20
C SER A 91 3.70 9.34 -10.35
N ASP A 92 4.21 10.22 -11.24
CA ASP A 92 5.65 10.48 -11.36
C ASP A 92 6.26 10.98 -10.04
N VAL A 93 5.56 11.86 -9.33
CA VAL A 93 6.01 12.35 -8.01
C VAL A 93 6.10 11.20 -7.01
N LEU A 94 5.02 10.42 -6.84
CA LEU A 94 4.98 9.31 -5.89
C LEU A 94 6.02 8.23 -6.20
N MET A 95 6.12 7.85 -7.48
CA MET A 95 7.09 6.84 -7.91
C MET A 95 8.54 7.33 -7.80
N SER A 96 8.78 8.63 -8.00
CA SER A 96 10.11 9.20 -7.80
C SER A 96 10.54 9.17 -6.33
N PHE A 97 9.63 9.47 -5.38
CA PHE A 97 9.96 9.34 -3.96
C PHE A 97 10.24 7.90 -3.55
N ASN A 98 9.46 6.93 -4.04
CA ASN A 98 9.75 5.52 -3.82
C ASN A 98 11.14 5.14 -4.36
N LYS A 99 11.40 5.45 -5.62
CA LYS A 99 12.68 5.12 -6.29
C LYS A 99 13.89 5.76 -5.60
N ASN A 100 13.78 7.03 -5.20
CA ASN A 100 14.85 7.76 -4.53
C ASN A 100 15.16 7.22 -3.12
N ASN A 101 14.23 6.49 -2.52
CA ASN A 101 14.38 5.86 -1.21
C ASN A 101 14.57 4.33 -1.29
N ASP A 102 14.95 3.80 -2.46
CA ASP A 102 15.17 2.37 -2.71
C ASP A 102 13.95 1.48 -2.38
N LEU A 103 12.72 1.99 -2.53
CA LEU A 103 11.47 1.27 -2.26
C LEU A 103 10.86 0.71 -3.54
N LYS A 104 10.47 -0.56 -3.50
CA LYS A 104 9.54 -1.16 -4.46
C LYS A 104 8.14 -0.62 -4.25
N ALA A 105 7.30 -0.71 -5.28
CA ALA A 105 5.92 -0.29 -5.20
C ALA A 105 4.96 -1.48 -5.38
N THR A 106 4.10 -1.70 -4.39
CA THR A 106 2.90 -2.52 -4.54
C THR A 106 1.80 -1.61 -5.09
N LEU A 107 1.47 -1.77 -6.36
CA LEU A 107 0.46 -0.98 -7.04
C LEU A 107 -0.94 -1.52 -6.74
N PHE A 108 -1.80 -0.68 -6.19
CA PHE A 108 -3.24 -0.90 -6.20
C PHE A 108 -3.87 -0.17 -7.40
N PHE A 109 -4.52 -0.95 -8.28
CA PHE A 109 -5.24 -0.41 -9.45
C PHE A 109 -6.68 -0.90 -9.43
N SER A 110 -7.59 -0.02 -9.03
CA SER A 110 -8.96 -0.39 -8.70
C SER A 110 -9.82 -0.63 -9.95
N VAL A 111 -10.16 -1.89 -10.18
CA VAL A 111 -11.31 -2.29 -11.05
C VAL A 111 -12.55 -2.54 -10.21
N ILE A 112 -12.36 -3.17 -9.05
CA ILE A 112 -13.34 -3.32 -7.98
C ILE A 112 -12.75 -2.67 -6.73
N ASN A 113 -13.56 -1.89 -6.04
CA ASN A 113 -13.24 -1.30 -4.75
C ASN A 113 -14.45 -1.46 -3.81
N GLY A 114 -14.45 -2.54 -3.06
CA GLY A 114 -15.57 -2.93 -2.24
C GLY A 114 -16.85 -3.14 -3.07
N GLU A 115 -17.95 -2.52 -2.66
CA GLU A 115 -19.25 -2.63 -3.35
C GLU A 115 -19.32 -1.85 -4.68
N THR A 116 -18.25 -1.14 -5.07
CA THR A 116 -18.23 -0.30 -6.27
C THR A 116 -17.27 -0.78 -7.34
N LEU A 117 -17.61 -0.51 -8.60
CA LEU A 117 -16.69 -0.69 -9.72
C LEU A 117 -15.97 0.62 -10.04
N GLY A 118 -14.69 0.57 -10.31
CA GLY A 118 -13.85 1.73 -10.65
C GLY A 118 -13.16 2.36 -9.45
N PRO A 119 -12.86 3.69 -9.51
CA PRO A 119 -13.39 4.69 -10.44
C PRO A 119 -12.84 4.62 -11.85
N PHE A 120 -13.75 4.70 -12.85
CA PHE A 120 -13.40 4.71 -14.26
C PHE A 120 -13.34 6.12 -14.85
N PRO A 121 -12.55 6.34 -15.92
CA PRO A 121 -12.57 7.59 -16.68
C PRO A 121 -13.96 7.92 -17.25
N ASN A 122 -14.27 9.20 -17.39
CA ASN A 122 -15.55 9.65 -17.92
C ASN A 122 -15.87 9.10 -19.33
N TRP A 123 -14.86 8.84 -20.14
CA TRP A 123 -15.03 8.27 -21.49
C TRP A 123 -15.39 6.78 -21.47
N ILE A 124 -15.18 6.07 -20.37
CA ILE A 124 -15.71 4.71 -20.13
C ILE A 124 -17.10 4.79 -19.52
N GLY A 125 -17.35 5.79 -18.68
CA GLY A 125 -18.61 5.97 -17.96
C GLY A 125 -18.71 5.04 -16.74
N LYS A 126 -19.89 4.48 -16.54
CA LYS A 126 -20.19 3.52 -15.45
C LYS A 126 -20.52 2.14 -16.07
N PRO A 127 -19.52 1.37 -16.49
CA PRO A 127 -19.76 0.08 -17.11
C PRO A 127 -20.26 -0.93 -16.08
N SER A 128 -21.08 -1.88 -16.55
CA SER A 128 -21.23 -3.15 -15.82
C SER A 128 -19.97 -3.99 -15.97
N LEU A 129 -19.78 -4.97 -15.11
CA LEU A 129 -18.53 -5.76 -15.05
C LEU A 129 -18.18 -6.40 -16.41
N ASN A 130 -19.19 -6.91 -17.13
CA ASN A 130 -19.03 -7.50 -18.48
C ASN A 130 -18.76 -6.48 -19.60
N ALA A 131 -18.86 -5.19 -19.33
CA ALA A 131 -18.58 -4.12 -20.28
C ALA A 131 -17.20 -3.47 -20.06
N ILE A 132 -16.48 -3.89 -19.02
CA ILE A 132 -15.09 -3.52 -18.83
C ILE A 132 -14.26 -4.26 -19.88
N GLY A 133 -13.70 -3.53 -20.84
CA GLY A 133 -12.94 -4.14 -21.93
C GLY A 133 -11.57 -4.63 -21.45
N GLU A 134 -11.30 -5.93 -21.57
CA GLU A 134 -10.03 -6.56 -21.21
C GLU A 134 -8.82 -5.81 -21.83
N ASP A 135 -8.83 -5.58 -23.16
CA ASP A 135 -7.72 -4.88 -23.84
C ASP A 135 -7.49 -3.46 -23.32
N ARG A 136 -8.55 -2.76 -22.88
CA ARG A 136 -8.39 -1.42 -22.29
C ARG A 136 -7.69 -1.48 -20.96
N LEU A 137 -8.05 -2.44 -20.11
CA LEU A 137 -7.43 -2.64 -18.82
C LEU A 137 -5.97 -3.08 -18.96
N VAL A 138 -5.70 -3.98 -19.92
CA VAL A 138 -4.32 -4.37 -20.26
C VAL A 138 -3.50 -3.16 -20.72
N ASN A 139 -4.04 -2.32 -21.59
CA ASN A 139 -3.29 -1.17 -22.13
C ASN A 139 -2.91 -0.16 -21.05
N VAL A 140 -3.81 0.17 -20.11
CA VAL A 140 -3.46 1.12 -19.05
C VAL A 140 -2.48 0.52 -18.05
N LEU A 141 -2.62 -0.75 -17.69
CA LEU A 141 -1.68 -1.42 -16.77
C LEU A 141 -0.30 -1.61 -17.44
N ASP A 142 -0.25 -2.00 -18.72
CA ASP A 142 0.98 -2.08 -19.49
C ASP A 142 1.71 -0.72 -19.57
N ALA A 143 0.96 0.37 -19.77
CA ALA A 143 1.54 1.71 -19.79
C ALA A 143 2.15 2.10 -18.43
N ILE A 144 1.49 1.75 -17.32
CA ILE A 144 1.99 1.98 -15.96
C ILE A 144 3.25 1.14 -15.70
N LEU A 145 3.20 -0.17 -15.97
CA LEU A 145 4.30 -1.10 -15.71
C LEU A 145 5.52 -0.82 -16.60
N SER A 146 5.30 -0.40 -17.85
CA SER A 146 6.39 0.01 -18.75
C SER A 146 7.06 1.32 -18.31
N ARG A 147 6.33 2.19 -17.59
CA ARG A 147 6.86 3.47 -17.12
C ARG A 147 7.61 3.34 -15.80
N TYR A 148 7.17 2.49 -14.89
CA TYR A 148 7.66 2.43 -13.51
C TYR A 148 8.26 1.07 -13.18
N ASP A 149 9.57 0.96 -13.34
CA ASP A 149 10.39 -0.23 -13.09
C ASP A 149 10.45 -0.68 -11.63
N ILE A 150 9.99 0.15 -10.70
CA ILE A 150 9.91 -0.16 -9.26
C ILE A 150 8.62 -0.91 -8.90
N VAL A 151 7.63 -0.99 -9.79
CA VAL A 151 6.39 -1.73 -9.57
C VAL A 151 6.66 -3.22 -9.86
N ASP A 152 6.74 -4.02 -8.84
CA ASP A 152 6.93 -5.47 -8.91
C ASP A 152 5.67 -6.28 -8.58
N THR A 153 4.66 -5.61 -8.02
CA THR A 153 3.44 -6.22 -7.52
C THR A 153 2.22 -5.37 -7.86
N VAL A 154 1.16 -5.99 -8.36
CA VAL A 154 -0.11 -5.33 -8.72
C VAL A 154 -1.29 -6.02 -8.07
N VAL A 155 -2.13 -5.26 -7.37
CA VAL A 155 -3.45 -5.66 -6.87
C VAL A 155 -4.51 -4.99 -7.74
N ILE A 156 -5.23 -5.78 -8.55
CA ILE A 156 -6.18 -5.25 -9.55
C ILE A 156 -7.54 -4.88 -8.94
N ALA A 157 -7.90 -5.51 -7.84
CA ALA A 157 -9.18 -5.29 -7.15
C ALA A 157 -8.98 -5.40 -5.65
N GLY A 158 -9.73 -4.64 -4.87
CA GLY A 158 -9.73 -4.69 -3.41
C GLY A 158 -11.13 -4.93 -2.86
N GLU A 159 -11.22 -5.59 -1.69
CA GLU A 159 -12.48 -5.94 -1.02
C GLU A 159 -13.48 -6.65 -1.96
N THR A 160 -12.93 -7.55 -2.76
CA THR A 160 -13.67 -8.23 -3.85
C THR A 160 -14.86 -9.03 -3.31
N GLU A 161 -14.79 -9.53 -2.08
CA GLU A 161 -15.89 -10.22 -1.40
C GLU A 161 -17.12 -9.32 -1.25
N SER A 162 -16.91 -8.03 -1.00
CA SER A 162 -18.00 -7.07 -0.82
C SER A 162 -18.78 -6.85 -2.10
N GLN A 163 -18.11 -6.82 -3.26
CA GLN A 163 -18.74 -6.71 -4.58
C GLN A 163 -19.63 -7.90 -4.88
N PHE A 164 -19.18 -9.11 -4.54
CA PHE A 164 -19.90 -10.33 -4.91
C PHE A 164 -20.87 -10.84 -3.85
N ARG A 165 -20.81 -10.35 -2.63
CA ARG A 165 -21.69 -10.75 -1.53
C ARG A 165 -23.17 -10.85 -1.89
N TYR A 166 -23.67 -9.97 -2.77
CA TYR A 166 -25.05 -9.96 -3.23
C TYR A 166 -25.19 -10.25 -4.74
N HIS A 167 -24.07 -10.52 -5.42
CA HIS A 167 -24.02 -10.66 -6.89
C HIS A 167 -23.08 -11.80 -7.31
N GLU A 168 -23.10 -12.93 -6.60
CA GLU A 168 -22.24 -14.08 -6.86
C GLU A 168 -22.34 -14.60 -8.31
N GLN A 169 -23.51 -14.46 -8.95
CA GLN A 169 -23.71 -14.80 -10.35
C GLN A 169 -22.78 -14.05 -11.32
N ASN A 170 -22.15 -12.95 -10.88
CA ASN A 170 -21.20 -12.18 -11.68
C ASN A 170 -19.74 -12.64 -11.46
N MET A 171 -19.46 -13.55 -10.52
CA MET A 171 -18.10 -14.04 -10.26
C MET A 171 -17.45 -14.69 -11.50
N PRO A 172 -18.16 -15.50 -12.32
CA PRO A 172 -17.58 -16.04 -13.54
C PRO A 172 -17.12 -14.97 -14.54
N VAL A 173 -17.89 -13.87 -14.65
CA VAL A 173 -17.56 -12.73 -15.54
C VAL A 173 -16.27 -12.05 -15.07
N TYR A 174 -16.13 -11.82 -13.77
CA TYR A 174 -14.90 -11.25 -13.20
C TYR A 174 -13.70 -12.18 -13.38
N LYS A 175 -13.90 -13.47 -13.14
CA LYS A 175 -12.87 -14.50 -13.30
C LYS A 175 -12.33 -14.55 -14.74
N GLU A 176 -13.23 -14.47 -15.74
CA GLU A 176 -12.86 -14.40 -17.15
C GLU A 176 -12.04 -13.13 -17.45
N LEU A 177 -12.54 -11.97 -17.04
CA LEU A 177 -11.85 -10.68 -17.22
C LEU A 177 -10.47 -10.71 -16.57
N PHE A 178 -10.38 -11.13 -15.30
CA PHE A 178 -9.11 -11.19 -14.57
C PHE A 178 -8.10 -12.11 -15.26
N ASN A 179 -8.51 -13.32 -15.62
CA ASN A 179 -7.62 -14.31 -16.26
C ASN A 179 -7.13 -13.83 -17.63
N GLY A 180 -7.98 -13.17 -18.43
CA GLY A 180 -7.57 -12.59 -19.71
C GLY A 180 -6.55 -11.48 -19.55
N VAL A 181 -6.80 -10.55 -18.59
CA VAL A 181 -5.85 -9.48 -18.26
C VAL A 181 -4.53 -10.04 -17.70
N TYR A 182 -4.61 -10.98 -16.77
CA TYR A 182 -3.45 -11.64 -16.18
C TYR A 182 -2.55 -12.28 -17.24
N ALA A 183 -3.12 -13.11 -18.12
CA ALA A 183 -2.36 -13.81 -19.16
C ALA A 183 -1.60 -12.83 -20.07
N LYS A 184 -2.27 -11.77 -20.54
CA LYS A 184 -1.67 -10.75 -21.41
C LYS A 184 -0.61 -9.91 -20.71
N LEU A 185 -0.80 -9.58 -19.44
CA LEU A 185 0.20 -8.84 -18.67
C LEU A 185 1.42 -9.70 -18.35
N LYS A 186 1.23 -10.97 -17.99
CA LYS A 186 2.35 -11.90 -17.74
C LYS A 186 3.19 -12.17 -18.99
N GLU A 187 2.61 -12.12 -20.20
CA GLU A 187 3.36 -12.19 -21.46
C GLU A 187 4.31 -10.99 -21.63
N LYS A 188 3.87 -9.80 -21.21
CA LYS A 188 4.64 -8.55 -21.37
C LYS A 188 5.56 -8.26 -20.18
N HIS A 189 5.11 -8.59 -18.98
CA HIS A 189 5.75 -8.32 -17.68
C HIS A 189 5.82 -9.59 -16.83
N PRO A 190 6.64 -10.61 -17.23
CA PRO A 190 6.65 -11.93 -16.60
C PRO A 190 7.06 -11.91 -15.13
N ASP A 191 7.86 -10.93 -14.72
CA ASP A 191 8.41 -10.82 -13.37
C ASP A 191 7.45 -10.10 -12.38
N VAL A 192 6.45 -9.37 -12.89
CA VAL A 192 5.48 -8.65 -12.05
C VAL A 192 4.48 -9.63 -11.45
N GLN A 193 4.31 -9.59 -10.13
CA GLN A 193 3.31 -10.39 -9.42
C GLN A 193 1.94 -9.71 -9.51
N ILE A 194 0.90 -10.45 -9.86
CA ILE A 194 -0.45 -9.90 -10.08
C ILE A 194 -1.44 -10.71 -9.26
N GLY A 195 -2.26 -10.02 -8.47
CA GLY A 195 -3.30 -10.63 -7.66
C GLY A 195 -4.54 -9.75 -7.52
N ASN A 196 -5.52 -10.26 -6.79
CA ASN A 196 -6.69 -9.51 -6.35
C ASN A 196 -6.79 -9.54 -4.82
N GLY A 197 -7.60 -8.62 -4.23
CA GLY A 197 -7.62 -8.39 -2.81
C GLY A 197 -8.99 -8.58 -2.16
N PHE A 198 -8.97 -8.94 -0.88
CA PHE A 198 -10.12 -9.14 -0.02
C PHE A 198 -9.91 -8.46 1.33
N ALA A 199 -10.99 -8.05 1.99
CA ALA A 199 -10.95 -7.62 3.38
C ALA A 199 -11.21 -8.82 4.30
N LEU A 200 -10.17 -9.35 4.92
CA LEU A 200 -10.27 -10.57 5.75
C LEU A 200 -11.32 -10.45 6.86
N HIS A 201 -11.36 -9.29 7.54
CA HIS A 201 -12.35 -9.07 8.60
C HIS A 201 -13.80 -9.15 8.06
N ASN A 202 -14.06 -8.65 6.85
CA ASN A 202 -15.36 -8.81 6.21
C ASN A 202 -15.64 -10.26 5.85
N VAL A 203 -14.66 -10.96 5.29
CA VAL A 203 -14.75 -12.38 4.94
C VAL A 203 -15.17 -13.19 6.17
N LEU A 204 -14.45 -13.05 7.28
CA LEU A 204 -14.72 -13.79 8.52
C LEU A 204 -16.02 -13.37 9.20
N ASN A 205 -16.29 -12.06 9.29
CA ASN A 205 -17.48 -11.56 9.98
C ASN A 205 -18.80 -11.86 9.24
N LYS A 206 -18.71 -12.11 7.92
CA LYS A 206 -19.89 -12.29 7.06
C LYS A 206 -19.97 -13.69 6.43
N ASN A 207 -19.06 -14.61 6.79
CA ASN A 207 -18.95 -15.99 6.26
C ASN A 207 -18.85 -16.03 4.73
N LEU A 208 -17.89 -15.28 4.18
CA LEU A 208 -17.68 -15.11 2.74
C LEU A 208 -16.45 -15.89 2.22
N GLU A 209 -15.95 -16.90 2.95
CA GLU A 209 -14.77 -17.69 2.63
C GLU A 209 -14.89 -18.38 1.27
N HIS A 210 -16.09 -18.77 0.88
CA HIS A 210 -16.35 -19.39 -0.42
C HIS A 210 -16.07 -18.43 -1.61
N ILE A 211 -16.31 -17.12 -1.44
CA ILE A 211 -15.99 -16.11 -2.46
C ILE A 211 -14.47 -16.00 -2.62
N VAL A 212 -13.73 -16.01 -1.50
CA VAL A 212 -12.27 -15.98 -1.54
C VAL A 212 -11.73 -17.22 -2.24
N SER A 213 -12.22 -18.41 -1.88
CA SER A 213 -11.80 -19.69 -2.49
C SER A 213 -12.05 -19.71 -4.00
N ASP A 214 -13.19 -19.23 -4.45
CA ASP A 214 -13.56 -19.18 -5.86
C ASP A 214 -12.78 -18.14 -6.67
N LEU A 215 -12.40 -17.03 -6.03
CA LEU A 215 -11.72 -15.90 -6.66
C LEU A 215 -10.25 -15.76 -6.19
N ALA A 216 -9.62 -16.82 -5.71
CA ALA A 216 -8.19 -16.86 -5.43
C ALA A 216 -7.38 -16.86 -6.74
N LEU A 217 -7.35 -15.73 -7.45
CA LEU A 217 -6.81 -15.58 -8.79
C LEU A 217 -5.39 -14.99 -8.78
N GLY A 218 -4.64 -15.21 -9.86
CA GLY A 218 -3.31 -14.67 -10.06
C GLY A 218 -2.19 -15.40 -9.34
N ASP A 219 -1.04 -14.73 -9.19
CA ASP A 219 0.17 -15.25 -8.55
C ASP A 219 -0.01 -15.37 -7.02
N PHE A 220 -0.76 -14.45 -6.42
CA PHE A 220 -1.04 -14.37 -4.99
C PHE A 220 -2.45 -13.81 -4.74
N VAL A 221 -2.90 -13.90 -3.49
CA VAL A 221 -4.14 -13.25 -3.01
C VAL A 221 -3.78 -12.21 -1.96
N ALA A 222 -4.21 -10.96 -2.15
CA ALA A 222 -3.98 -9.88 -1.21
C ALA A 222 -5.10 -9.83 -0.14
N PHE A 223 -4.73 -9.52 1.10
CA PHE A 223 -5.67 -9.30 2.19
C PHE A 223 -5.40 -7.97 2.88
N SER A 224 -6.43 -7.15 3.05
CA SER A 224 -6.46 -6.14 4.11
C SER A 224 -7.06 -6.75 5.37
N TYR A 225 -6.53 -6.38 6.54
CA TYR A 225 -7.03 -6.89 7.81
C TYR A 225 -7.01 -5.84 8.89
N PHE A 226 -8.21 -5.53 9.37
CA PHE A 226 -8.48 -4.71 10.54
C PHE A 226 -9.24 -5.61 11.55
N PRO A 227 -8.80 -5.76 12.81
CA PRO A 227 -9.41 -6.71 13.75
C PRO A 227 -10.71 -6.16 14.37
N VAL A 228 -11.63 -5.79 13.50
CA VAL A 228 -12.90 -5.16 13.86
C VAL A 228 -14.10 -6.06 13.58
N ASP A 229 -15.19 -5.78 14.28
CA ASP A 229 -16.51 -6.37 14.01
C ASP A 229 -17.25 -5.62 12.86
N THR A 230 -18.52 -5.95 12.67
CA THR A 230 -19.36 -5.34 11.63
C THR A 230 -19.72 -3.87 11.93
N LEU A 231 -19.44 -3.37 13.11
CA LEU A 231 -19.63 -1.98 13.52
C LEU A 231 -18.34 -1.16 13.49
N ASN A 232 -17.22 -1.77 13.11
CA ASN A 232 -15.88 -1.22 13.13
C ASN A 232 -15.31 -1.01 14.56
N ASP A 233 -15.78 -1.77 15.55
CA ASP A 233 -15.19 -1.83 16.89
C ASP A 233 -14.14 -2.93 16.95
N ILE A 234 -13.01 -2.65 17.64
CA ILE A 234 -12.00 -3.66 17.94
C ILE A 234 -12.53 -4.52 19.08
N VAL A 235 -12.82 -5.78 18.76
CA VAL A 235 -13.40 -6.76 19.70
C VAL A 235 -12.47 -7.94 19.97
N LYS A 236 -11.26 -7.90 19.41
CA LYS A 236 -10.27 -8.97 19.48
C LYS A 236 -9.03 -8.53 20.24
N THR A 237 -8.34 -9.50 20.83
CA THR A 237 -6.97 -9.32 21.30
C THR A 237 -5.98 -9.42 20.13
N PRO A 238 -4.74 -8.91 20.26
CA PRO A 238 -3.70 -9.08 19.24
C PRO A 238 -3.42 -10.54 18.90
N GLN A 239 -3.54 -11.46 19.87
CA GLN A 239 -3.37 -12.90 19.64
C GLN A 239 -4.51 -13.48 18.80
N GLU A 240 -5.76 -13.17 19.10
CA GLU A 240 -6.92 -13.60 18.31
C GLU A 240 -6.85 -13.03 16.87
N ALA A 241 -6.32 -11.82 16.72
CA ALA A 241 -6.09 -11.21 15.41
C ALA A 241 -5.02 -11.98 14.59
N LYS A 242 -3.94 -12.47 15.23
CA LYS A 242 -2.98 -13.38 14.59
C LYS A 242 -3.65 -14.69 14.17
N GLU A 243 -4.52 -15.25 15.02
CA GLU A 243 -5.27 -16.47 14.71
C GLU A 243 -6.22 -16.28 13.51
N ASP A 244 -6.81 -15.09 13.35
CA ASP A 244 -7.58 -14.78 12.14
C ASP A 244 -6.69 -14.78 10.87
N LEU A 245 -5.48 -14.25 10.95
CA LEU A 245 -4.55 -14.31 9.82
C LEU A 245 -4.19 -15.77 9.45
N GLN A 246 -4.08 -16.68 10.43
CA GLN A 246 -3.83 -18.10 10.16
C GLN A 246 -4.98 -18.78 9.40
N LYS A 247 -6.23 -18.33 9.57
CA LYS A 247 -7.40 -18.87 8.84
C LYS A 247 -7.30 -18.67 7.33
N ILE A 248 -6.50 -17.71 6.85
CA ILE A 248 -6.27 -17.51 5.41
C ILE A 248 -5.80 -18.81 4.77
N PHE A 249 -4.89 -19.56 5.44
CA PHE A 249 -4.35 -20.80 4.91
C PHE A 249 -5.32 -21.98 5.03
N GLU A 250 -6.40 -21.87 5.80
CA GLU A 250 -7.51 -22.81 5.79
C GLU A 250 -8.42 -22.56 4.57
N ILE A 251 -8.59 -21.30 4.19
CA ILE A 251 -9.45 -20.88 3.06
C ILE A 251 -8.75 -21.16 1.73
N ILE A 252 -7.45 -20.84 1.61
CA ILE A 252 -6.67 -20.94 0.36
C ILE A 252 -5.28 -21.58 0.61
N PRO A 253 -5.20 -22.89 0.98
CA PRO A 253 -3.97 -23.54 1.46
C PRO A 253 -2.82 -23.54 0.46
N ASP A 254 -3.13 -23.56 -0.83
CA ASP A 254 -2.16 -23.72 -1.93
C ASP A 254 -1.75 -22.40 -2.59
N LYS A 255 -2.22 -21.26 -2.07
CA LYS A 255 -1.93 -19.94 -2.62
C LYS A 255 -0.91 -19.18 -1.76
N LYS A 256 -0.07 -18.42 -2.44
CA LYS A 256 0.69 -17.36 -1.78
C LYS A 256 -0.23 -16.19 -1.46
N ILE A 257 0.11 -15.45 -0.41
CA ILE A 257 -0.68 -14.32 0.05
C ILE A 257 0.16 -13.05 0.14
N GLY A 258 -0.48 -11.90 -0.03
CA GLY A 258 0.06 -10.61 0.35
C GLY A 258 -0.81 -9.99 1.45
N LEU A 259 -0.19 -9.54 2.53
CA LEU A 259 -0.89 -8.71 3.53
C LEU A 259 -0.80 -7.24 3.09
N PHE A 260 -1.83 -6.80 2.36
CA PHE A 260 -1.82 -5.51 1.66
C PHE A 260 -1.95 -4.31 2.60
N GLU A 261 -2.81 -4.44 3.61
CA GLU A 261 -3.03 -3.42 4.64
C GLU A 261 -3.37 -4.10 5.97
N VAL A 262 -2.40 -4.15 6.87
CA VAL A 262 -2.62 -4.67 8.22
C VAL A 262 -2.52 -3.50 9.19
N SER A 263 -3.48 -3.34 10.09
CA SER A 263 -3.44 -2.26 11.07
C SER A 263 -4.17 -2.58 12.37
N TRP A 264 -3.91 -1.72 13.35
CA TRP A 264 -4.60 -1.64 14.63
C TRP A 264 -4.76 -0.17 15.00
N SER A 265 -5.98 0.26 15.30
CA SER A 265 -6.23 1.64 15.75
C SER A 265 -5.85 1.85 17.21
N THR A 266 -5.35 3.03 17.53
CA THR A 266 -5.12 3.43 18.92
C THR A 266 -6.30 4.22 19.54
N SER A 267 -7.36 4.47 18.73
CA SER A 267 -8.54 5.20 19.21
C SER A 267 -9.34 4.39 20.23
N ASP A 268 -9.52 4.94 21.42
CA ASP A 268 -10.36 4.37 22.47
C ASP A 268 -11.85 4.37 22.10
N PHE A 269 -12.26 5.27 21.21
CA PHE A 269 -13.62 5.34 20.66
C PHE A 269 -14.05 4.03 19.98
N VAL A 270 -13.12 3.29 19.42
CA VAL A 270 -13.35 1.98 18.77
C VAL A 270 -12.70 0.82 19.53
N GLY A 271 -12.37 1.00 20.81
CA GLY A 271 -11.77 -0.04 21.65
C GLY A 271 -10.26 -0.24 21.44
N GLY A 272 -9.59 0.69 20.75
CA GLY A 272 -8.14 0.64 20.50
C GLY A 272 -7.31 1.23 21.63
N ASN A 273 -6.01 0.97 21.62
CA ASN A 273 -4.99 1.61 22.46
C ASN A 273 -3.58 1.32 21.93
N GLU A 274 -2.60 2.09 22.36
CA GLU A 274 -1.21 1.98 21.91
C GLU A 274 -0.54 0.64 22.28
N THR A 275 -0.85 0.10 23.47
CA THR A 275 -0.29 -1.19 23.92
C THR A 275 -0.75 -2.33 23.02
N SER A 276 -2.02 -2.38 22.70
CA SER A 276 -2.57 -3.40 21.79
C SER A 276 -2.07 -3.22 20.37
N GLN A 277 -1.89 -1.98 19.90
CA GLN A 277 -1.27 -1.71 18.59
C GLN A 277 0.17 -2.24 18.54
N GLN A 278 0.99 -1.94 19.56
CA GLN A 278 2.36 -2.45 19.67
C GLN A 278 2.39 -3.98 19.64
N MET A 279 1.56 -4.63 20.46
CA MET A 279 1.46 -6.09 20.51
C MET A 279 1.01 -6.67 19.16
N PHE A 280 0.11 -5.98 18.44
CA PHE A 280 -0.32 -6.49 17.14
C PHE A 280 0.74 -6.33 16.05
N VAL A 281 1.60 -5.32 16.13
CA VAL A 281 2.82 -5.25 15.30
C VAL A 281 3.67 -6.50 15.52
N GLU A 282 4.00 -6.83 16.78
CA GLU A 282 4.74 -8.06 17.13
C GLU A 282 4.07 -9.31 16.55
N LYS A 283 2.75 -9.48 16.77
CA LYS A 283 2.00 -10.64 16.29
C LYS A 283 1.92 -10.74 14.76
N SER A 284 1.91 -9.62 14.06
CA SER A 284 1.95 -9.60 12.60
C SER A 284 3.30 -10.06 12.05
N PHE A 285 4.41 -9.69 12.70
CA PHE A 285 5.75 -10.16 12.34
C PHE A 285 5.99 -11.63 12.74
N GLU A 286 5.46 -12.09 13.89
CA GLU A 286 5.46 -13.50 14.22
C GLU A 286 4.74 -14.32 13.14
N PHE A 287 3.54 -13.89 12.72
CA PHE A 287 2.80 -14.53 11.64
C PHE A 287 3.60 -14.56 10.34
N TYR A 288 4.24 -13.43 9.98
CA TYR A 288 5.10 -13.34 8.80
C TYR A 288 6.26 -14.36 8.86
N THR A 289 7.00 -14.37 9.95
CA THR A 289 8.17 -15.25 10.12
C THR A 289 7.79 -16.74 10.09
N GLU A 290 6.68 -17.08 10.74
CA GLU A 290 6.16 -18.47 10.75
C GLU A 290 5.73 -18.96 9.36
N ASN A 291 5.38 -18.02 8.44
CA ASN A 291 4.78 -18.32 7.14
C ASN A 291 5.52 -17.65 5.96
N GLU A 292 6.76 -17.23 6.12
CA GLU A 292 7.53 -16.41 5.16
C GLU A 292 7.53 -16.97 3.74
N SER A 293 7.62 -18.28 3.58
CA SER A 293 7.62 -18.95 2.26
C SER A 293 6.29 -18.82 1.51
N LYS A 294 5.20 -18.58 2.22
CA LYS A 294 3.85 -18.40 1.67
C LYS A 294 3.44 -16.93 1.53
N ILE A 295 4.24 -16.01 2.07
CA ILE A 295 3.93 -14.57 2.08
C ILE A 295 4.79 -13.85 1.03
N GLU A 296 4.15 -13.18 0.09
CA GLU A 296 4.80 -12.33 -0.91
C GLU A 296 5.20 -10.98 -0.30
N PHE A 297 4.34 -10.39 0.52
CA PHE A 297 4.61 -9.14 1.22
C PHE A 297 3.70 -8.96 2.43
N LEU A 298 4.16 -8.11 3.37
CA LEU A 298 3.39 -7.60 4.50
C LEU A 298 3.56 -6.09 4.55
N THR A 299 2.46 -5.34 4.46
CA THR A 299 2.45 -3.88 4.55
C THR A 299 1.61 -3.42 5.74
N TRP A 300 2.21 -2.63 6.63
CA TRP A 300 1.48 -1.98 7.71
C TRP A 300 0.73 -0.75 7.19
N TYR A 301 -0.48 -0.57 7.61
CA TYR A 301 -1.33 0.57 7.31
C TYR A 301 -1.51 1.42 8.55
N ARG A 302 -0.93 2.56 8.69
CA ARG A 302 -0.20 3.56 7.89
C ARG A 302 0.97 4.11 8.71
N GLN A 303 1.77 5.05 8.13
CA GLN A 303 2.88 5.68 8.85
C GLN A 303 2.41 6.68 9.92
N TYR A 304 1.57 7.64 9.53
CA TYR A 304 1.08 8.70 10.42
C TYR A 304 -0.41 8.56 10.70
N ASP A 305 -0.80 8.91 11.93
CA ASP A 305 -2.18 9.28 12.20
C ASP A 305 -2.60 10.49 11.36
N ARG A 306 -3.88 10.68 11.25
CA ARG A 306 -4.48 11.88 10.67
C ARG A 306 -5.44 12.53 11.67
N PRO A 307 -5.68 13.85 11.56
CA PRO A 307 -6.67 14.50 12.41
C PRO A 307 -8.03 13.80 12.30
N ASP A 308 -8.70 13.61 13.41
CA ASP A 308 -10.03 13.00 13.47
C ASP A 308 -11.00 13.70 12.50
N GLY A 309 -11.87 12.91 11.89
CA GLY A 309 -12.82 13.39 10.90
C GLY A 309 -12.26 13.63 9.49
N THR A 310 -10.93 13.47 9.26
CA THR A 310 -10.33 13.70 7.93
C THR A 310 -10.09 12.42 7.13
N CYS A 311 -10.39 11.25 7.67
CA CYS A 311 -10.04 9.96 7.07
C CYS A 311 -11.15 9.32 6.24
N VAL A 312 -12.39 9.69 6.50
CA VAL A 312 -13.55 9.33 5.68
C VAL A 312 -13.98 10.57 4.93
N ILE A 313 -14.04 10.48 3.61
CA ILE A 313 -14.47 11.60 2.79
C ILE A 313 -15.96 11.79 3.05
N GLU A 314 -16.33 12.92 3.66
CA GLU A 314 -17.72 13.35 3.69
C GLU A 314 -18.27 13.36 2.27
N LYS A 315 -19.48 12.83 2.11
CA LYS A 315 -20.17 12.86 0.81
C LYS A 315 -20.17 14.31 0.33
N PRO A 316 -19.49 14.66 -0.78
CA PRO A 316 -19.71 15.96 -1.34
C PRO A 316 -21.20 16.01 -1.69
N GLU A 317 -21.93 17.02 -1.20
CA GLU A 317 -23.28 17.34 -1.67
C GLU A 317 -23.20 17.80 -3.12
N ILE A 318 -22.91 16.85 -4.01
CA ILE A 318 -23.11 17.08 -5.44
C ILE A 318 -24.57 16.74 -5.68
N ALA A 319 -25.33 17.75 -6.03
CA ALA A 319 -26.74 17.66 -6.33
C ALA A 319 -27.07 16.33 -7.04
N ASN A 320 -27.82 15.45 -6.38
CA ASN A 320 -28.36 14.19 -6.86
C ASN A 320 -27.38 13.03 -7.18
N GLN A 321 -26.14 13.04 -6.76
CA GLN A 321 -25.26 11.87 -6.88
C GLN A 321 -24.53 11.59 -5.57
N THR A 322 -24.79 10.42 -4.99
CA THR A 322 -24.02 9.89 -3.87
C THR A 322 -22.71 9.37 -4.43
N LEU A 323 -21.62 10.11 -4.27
CA LEU A 323 -20.27 9.62 -4.57
C LEU A 323 -19.79 8.86 -3.35
N THR A 324 -19.48 7.61 -3.51
CA THR A 324 -18.85 6.83 -2.47
C THR A 324 -17.38 6.70 -2.76
N VAL A 325 -16.59 7.18 -1.84
CA VAL A 325 -15.13 7.06 -1.89
C VAL A 325 -14.69 6.37 -0.61
N GLY A 326 -13.94 5.31 -0.75
CA GLY A 326 -13.37 4.58 0.36
C GLY A 326 -13.84 3.14 0.43
N GLY A 327 -12.97 2.29 0.93
CA GLY A 327 -13.14 0.86 0.98
C GLY A 327 -14.54 0.42 1.39
N GLY A 328 -15.11 -0.36 0.57
CA GLY A 328 -16.47 -0.84 0.40
C GLY A 328 -17.34 -1.27 1.56
N SER A 329 -16.92 -1.14 2.78
CA SER A 329 -17.75 -1.56 3.92
C SER A 329 -18.75 -0.50 4.40
N GLY A 330 -18.65 0.73 3.92
CA GLY A 330 -19.42 1.85 4.48
C GLY A 330 -20.59 2.37 3.66
N LEU A 331 -20.82 1.86 2.45
CA LEU A 331 -21.89 2.31 1.61
C LEU A 331 -23.25 1.79 2.07
N GLY A 332 -24.13 2.69 2.40
CA GLY A 332 -25.40 2.35 3.02
C GLY A 332 -25.28 2.13 4.53
N SER A 333 -24.08 2.22 5.10
CA SER A 333 -23.85 2.18 6.52
C SER A 333 -24.42 3.43 7.20
N SER A 334 -24.91 3.26 8.41
CA SER A 334 -25.35 4.38 9.22
C SER A 334 -24.19 5.32 9.50
N GLU A 335 -24.47 6.59 9.78
CA GLU A 335 -23.50 7.59 10.23
C GLU A 335 -22.64 7.05 11.39
N TYR A 336 -23.24 6.30 12.29
CA TYR A 336 -22.59 5.61 13.40
C TYR A 336 -21.43 4.68 12.96
N ILE A 337 -21.62 3.85 11.93
CA ILE A 337 -20.57 2.93 11.43
C ILE A 337 -19.47 3.72 10.73
N MET A 338 -19.83 4.78 9.99
CA MET A 338 -18.87 5.62 9.28
C MET A 338 -18.00 6.44 10.23
N GLU A 339 -18.58 6.94 11.33
CA GLU A 339 -17.84 7.62 12.39
C GLU A 339 -16.79 6.68 13.02
N ARG A 340 -17.17 5.45 13.36
CA ARG A 340 -16.26 4.44 13.90
C ARG A 340 -15.15 4.08 12.92
N LEU A 341 -15.48 3.87 11.65
CA LEU A 341 -14.47 3.66 10.63
C LEU A 341 -13.49 4.83 10.52
N SER A 342 -14.00 6.08 10.59
CA SER A 342 -13.18 7.27 10.58
C SER A 342 -12.20 7.31 11.76
N HIS A 343 -12.67 7.06 12.97
CA HIS A 343 -11.83 6.99 14.16
C HIS A 343 -10.81 5.86 14.07
N TYR A 344 -11.22 4.68 13.56
CA TYR A 344 -10.29 3.58 13.34
C TYR A 344 -9.16 3.98 12.39
N ILE A 345 -9.51 4.45 11.20
CA ILE A 345 -8.53 4.77 10.13
C ILE A 345 -7.64 5.96 10.52
N CYS A 346 -8.20 7.01 11.15
CA CYS A 346 -7.42 8.19 11.53
C CYS A 346 -6.34 7.87 12.56
N ASN A 347 -6.55 6.88 13.42
CA ASN A 347 -5.66 6.53 14.52
C ASN A 347 -4.91 5.19 14.31
N SER A 348 -4.73 4.77 13.06
CA SER A 348 -4.01 3.53 12.70
C SER A 348 -2.51 3.74 12.43
N GLY A 349 -2.02 4.98 12.48
CA GLY A 349 -0.62 5.32 12.26
C GLY A 349 0.31 4.76 13.34
N LEU A 350 1.56 4.53 12.97
CA LEU A 350 2.64 4.21 13.89
C LEU A 350 3.24 5.46 14.55
N LEU A 351 3.05 6.61 13.90
CA LEU A 351 3.38 7.95 14.39
C LEU A 351 2.09 8.73 14.61
N SER A 352 2.03 9.57 15.64
CA SER A 352 0.92 10.49 15.83
C SER A 352 0.93 11.61 14.76
N VAL A 353 -0.13 12.42 14.73
CA VAL A 353 -0.30 13.51 13.75
C VAL A 353 0.87 14.52 13.76
N ASP A 354 1.45 14.77 14.92
CA ASP A 354 2.61 15.67 15.08
C ASP A 354 3.96 15.01 14.84
N GLY A 355 3.97 13.73 14.47
CA GLY A 355 5.17 12.95 14.20
C GLY A 355 5.78 12.31 15.45
N THR A 356 5.16 12.40 16.62
CA THR A 356 5.64 11.71 17.82
C THR A 356 5.53 10.19 17.63
N PRO A 357 6.64 9.43 17.82
CA PRO A 357 6.60 7.98 17.70
C PRO A 357 5.72 7.33 18.79
N LYS A 358 4.80 6.48 18.38
CA LYS A 358 4.08 5.58 19.28
C LYS A 358 4.96 4.37 19.66
N PRO A 359 4.66 3.63 20.73
CA PRO A 359 5.37 2.40 21.06
C PRO A 359 5.45 1.41 19.88
N SER A 360 4.40 1.34 19.08
CA SER A 360 4.31 0.51 17.87
C SER A 360 5.31 0.89 16.76
N TRP A 361 5.73 2.17 16.64
CA TRP A 361 6.78 2.57 15.72
C TRP A 361 8.14 1.96 16.08
N ASN A 362 8.48 2.00 17.37
CA ASN A 362 9.71 1.40 17.84
C ASN A 362 9.67 -0.12 17.71
N GLU A 363 8.51 -0.74 18.01
CA GLU A 363 8.32 -2.17 17.83
C GLU A 363 8.47 -2.58 16.36
N PHE A 364 7.86 -1.84 15.43
CA PHE A 364 7.97 -2.10 14.00
C PHE A 364 9.44 -2.09 13.52
N LYS A 365 10.24 -1.12 14.00
CA LYS A 365 11.67 -1.05 13.70
C LYS A 365 12.43 -2.22 14.31
N ASN A 366 12.17 -2.57 15.58
CA ASN A 366 12.81 -3.70 16.24
C ASN A 366 12.54 -5.01 15.49
N GLN A 367 11.31 -5.23 15.05
CA GLN A 367 10.95 -6.42 14.28
C GLN A 367 11.69 -6.47 12.94
N LEU A 368 11.80 -5.34 12.23
CA LEU A 368 12.59 -5.24 11.00
C LEU A 368 14.08 -5.54 11.23
N GLU A 369 14.65 -5.06 12.33
CA GLU A 369 16.07 -5.35 12.68
C GLU A 369 16.29 -6.84 12.99
N MET A 370 15.27 -7.55 13.51
CA MET A 370 15.39 -8.99 13.82
C MET A 370 15.32 -9.89 12.58
N ILE A 371 14.62 -9.47 11.52
CA ILE A 371 14.47 -10.27 10.30
C ILE A 371 15.50 -9.92 9.21
N ASN A 372 16.17 -8.76 9.30
CA ASN A 372 17.22 -8.30 8.40
C ASN A 372 18.64 -8.75 8.84
#